data_e3befba95b7464923fd7f7ddbc711b12
#
_entry.id   e3befba95b7464923fd7f7ddbc711b12
#
_cell.length_a   1.000
_cell.length_b   1.000
_cell.length_c   1.000
_cell.angle_alpha   90.00
_cell.angle_beta   90.00
_cell.angle_gamma   90.00
#
_symmetry.space_group_name_H-M   'P 1'
#
loop_
_entity.id
_entity.type
_entity.pdbx_description
1 polymer ?
#
loop_
_entity_poly.entity_id
_entity_poly.type
_entity_poly.pdbx_seq_one_letter_code
_entity_poly.pdbx_strand_id
1 'polypeptide(L)'
;MRIRTGMLLTLVGLFIFMVGAKPNWFGWDRSPVVGFVQIVVFLLGLGLICLGGYVGLLALWKGVERSIPADIGLRLVGTGYVIAIFAGMADIFGMGSHSLPQVPYFGPLQATGVLIGEIVIAFGFLLMVPFRADQQAGQK
;
A
#
# COMPACT_ATOMS: atom_id res chain seq x y z
N MET A 1 15.74 16.11 -5.65
CA MET A 1 14.83 16.37 -4.54
C MET A 1 13.68 15.35 -4.49
N ARG A 2 12.88 15.16 -5.53
CA ARG A 2 11.72 14.26 -5.57
C ARG A 2 12.01 12.80 -5.21
N ILE A 3 13.12 12.20 -5.65
CA ILE A 3 13.50 10.82 -5.32
C ILE A 3 13.72 10.66 -3.81
N ARG A 4 14.46 11.60 -3.19
CA ARG A 4 14.70 11.57 -1.75
C ARG A 4 13.41 11.69 -0.94
N THR A 5 12.50 12.57 -1.38
CA THR A 5 11.19 12.71 -0.76
C THR A 5 10.36 11.44 -0.88
N GLY A 6 10.33 10.81 -2.07
CA GLY A 6 9.66 9.54 -2.28
C GLY A 6 10.21 8.43 -1.38
N MET A 7 11.55 8.31 -1.30
CA MET A 7 12.21 7.34 -0.43
C MET A 7 11.88 7.57 1.05
N LEU A 8 11.94 8.81 1.53
CA LEU A 8 11.61 9.14 2.92
C LEU A 8 10.16 8.79 3.25
N LEU A 9 9.21 9.16 2.38
CA LEU A 9 7.80 8.81 2.54
C LEU A 9 7.59 7.29 2.58
N THR A 10 8.26 6.55 1.69
CA THR A 10 8.17 5.08 1.67
C THR A 10 8.75 4.48 2.94
N LEU A 11 9.90 4.96 3.43
CA LEU A 11 10.51 4.45 4.67
C LEU A 11 9.65 4.75 5.90
N VAL A 12 9.12 5.97 6.01
CA VAL A 12 8.20 6.34 7.09
C VAL A 12 6.93 5.50 7.01
N GLY A 13 6.38 5.35 5.80
CA GLY A 13 5.21 4.50 5.56
C GLY A 13 5.46 3.05 5.93
N LEU A 14 6.62 2.50 5.57
CA LEU A 14 7.03 1.14 5.93
C LEU A 14 7.14 0.96 7.46
N PHE A 15 7.72 1.93 8.15
CA PHE A 15 7.79 1.90 9.61
C PHE A 15 6.40 1.86 10.25
N ILE A 16 5.51 2.77 9.83
CA ILE A 16 4.13 2.83 10.34
C ILE A 16 3.36 1.54 9.98
N PHE A 17 3.56 1.02 8.77
CA PHE A 17 2.99 -0.24 8.32
C PHE A 17 3.43 -1.41 9.22
N MET A 18 4.72 -1.51 9.53
CA MET A 18 5.26 -2.57 10.41
C MET A 18 4.70 -2.47 11.83
N VAL A 19 4.57 -1.25 12.36
CA VAL A 19 3.94 -1.02 13.68
C VAL A 19 2.48 -1.47 13.67
N GLY A 20 1.74 -1.18 12.59
CA GLY A 20 0.35 -1.62 12.44
C GLY A 20 0.22 -3.14 12.21
N ALA A 21 1.13 -3.73 11.43
CA ALA A 21 1.07 -5.16 11.10
C ALA A 21 1.48 -6.07 12.27
N LYS A 22 2.52 -5.69 13.02
CA LYS A 22 3.06 -6.49 14.14
C LYS A 22 3.51 -5.59 15.31
N PRO A 23 2.58 -5.07 16.12
CA PRO A 23 2.90 -4.24 17.28
C PRO A 23 3.73 -4.98 18.33
N ASN A 24 3.66 -6.33 18.37
CA ASN A 24 4.45 -7.17 19.28
C ASN A 24 5.96 -6.95 19.15
N TRP A 25 6.46 -6.65 17.96
CA TRP A 25 7.88 -6.38 17.75
C TRP A 25 8.37 -5.12 18.47
N PHE A 26 7.44 -4.21 18.78
CA PHE A 26 7.71 -2.95 19.46
C PHE A 26 7.25 -2.95 20.93
N GLY A 27 6.79 -4.11 21.46
CA GLY A 27 6.30 -4.22 22.83
C GLY A 27 4.99 -3.48 23.11
N TRP A 28 4.25 -3.10 22.07
CA TRP A 28 3.00 -2.34 22.16
C TRP A 28 1.75 -3.22 22.08
N ASP A 29 1.94 -4.52 22.18
CA ASP A 29 0.82 -5.46 22.16
C ASP A 29 0.07 -5.41 23.50
N ARG A 30 -1.10 -4.80 23.47
CA ARG A 30 -2.02 -4.71 24.64
C ARG A 30 -3.23 -5.62 24.53
N SER A 31 -3.41 -6.28 23.39
CA SER A 31 -4.58 -7.11 23.15
C SER A 31 -4.23 -8.29 22.25
N PRO A 32 -4.75 -9.49 22.53
CA PRO A 32 -4.56 -10.65 21.66
C PRO A 32 -5.34 -10.56 20.34
N VAL A 33 -6.14 -9.50 20.16
CA VAL A 33 -6.99 -9.29 18.98
C VAL A 33 -6.54 -8.05 18.23
N VAL A 34 -6.46 -8.15 16.90
CA VAL A 34 -6.18 -7.02 16.00
C VAL A 34 -7.32 -6.01 16.10
N GLY A 35 -7.07 -4.90 16.81
CA GLY A 35 -8.06 -3.85 17.02
C GLY A 35 -8.19 -2.90 15.83
N PHE A 36 -9.29 -2.15 15.80
CA PHE A 36 -9.58 -1.14 14.79
C PHE A 36 -8.42 -0.14 14.60
N VAL A 37 -7.86 0.37 15.68
CA VAL A 37 -6.73 1.34 15.63
C VAL A 37 -5.52 0.72 14.93
N GLN A 38 -5.24 -0.55 15.15
CA GLN A 38 -4.15 -1.26 14.51
C GLN A 38 -4.36 -1.36 12.99
N ILE A 39 -5.58 -1.68 12.55
CA ILE A 39 -5.94 -1.73 11.12
C ILE A 39 -5.78 -0.35 10.48
N VAL A 40 -6.23 0.71 11.14
CA VAL A 40 -6.07 2.10 10.65
C VAL A 40 -4.60 2.47 10.51
N VAL A 41 -3.76 2.19 11.51
CA VAL A 41 -2.32 2.46 11.47
C VAL A 41 -1.65 1.69 10.32
N PHE A 42 -1.99 0.42 10.17
CA PHE A 42 -1.53 -0.42 9.06
C PHE A 42 -1.90 0.17 7.69
N LEU A 43 -3.16 0.55 7.49
CA LEU A 43 -3.64 1.13 6.23
C LEU A 43 -3.04 2.50 5.95
N LEU A 44 -2.82 3.34 6.98
CA LEU A 44 -2.10 4.61 6.83
C LEU A 44 -0.65 4.39 6.40
N GLY A 45 0.04 3.43 6.99
CA GLY A 45 1.39 3.03 6.59
C GLY A 45 1.43 2.58 5.14
N LEU A 46 0.49 1.72 4.72
CA LEU A 46 0.36 1.27 3.34
C LEU A 46 0.08 2.44 2.38
N GLY A 47 -0.76 3.39 2.76
CA GLY A 47 -1.04 4.60 1.98
C GLY A 47 0.20 5.47 1.77
N LEU A 48 1.02 5.64 2.81
CA LEU A 48 2.29 6.36 2.71
C LEU A 48 3.31 5.64 1.82
N ILE A 49 3.34 4.30 1.86
CA ILE A 49 4.15 3.49 0.93
C ILE A 49 3.68 3.74 -0.52
N CYS A 50 2.37 3.73 -0.76
CA CYS A 50 1.81 3.99 -2.09
C CYS A 50 2.17 5.39 -2.59
N LEU A 51 2.02 6.42 -1.77
CA LEU A 51 2.38 7.80 -2.11
C LEU A 51 3.88 7.97 -2.32
N GLY A 52 4.70 7.43 -1.43
CA GLY A 52 6.16 7.50 -1.52
C GLY A 52 6.69 6.76 -2.74
N GLY A 53 6.17 5.56 -3.00
CA GLY A 53 6.49 4.78 -4.19
C GLY A 53 6.09 5.50 -5.48
N TYR A 54 4.89 6.09 -5.52
CA TYR A 54 4.44 6.92 -6.63
C TYR A 54 5.40 8.08 -6.91
N VAL A 55 5.70 8.90 -5.89
CA VAL A 55 6.58 10.06 -6.03
C VAL A 55 8.00 9.64 -6.44
N GLY A 56 8.53 8.57 -5.84
CA GLY A 56 9.86 8.05 -6.13
C GLY A 56 9.98 7.50 -7.55
N LEU A 57 9.06 6.62 -7.95
CA LEU A 57 9.05 6.02 -9.29
C LEU A 57 8.79 7.04 -10.38
N LEU A 58 7.87 7.99 -10.13
CA LEU A 58 7.61 9.08 -11.09
C LEU A 58 8.86 9.94 -11.31
N ALA A 59 9.66 10.15 -10.28
CA ALA A 59 10.89 10.92 -10.40
C ALA A 59 11.97 10.21 -11.22
N LEU A 60 11.92 8.88 -11.37
CA LEU A 60 12.82 8.10 -12.22
C LEU A 60 12.59 8.33 -13.72
N TRP A 61 11.36 8.72 -14.09
CA TRP A 61 11.05 9.03 -15.51
C TRP A 61 11.67 10.32 -16.02
N LYS A 62 12.27 11.15 -15.16
CA LYS A 62 13.06 12.36 -15.52
C LYS A 62 12.42 13.27 -16.58
N GLY A 63 11.09 13.36 -16.59
CA GLY A 63 10.35 14.19 -17.56
C GLY A 63 10.08 13.53 -18.92
N VAL A 64 10.49 12.28 -19.12
CA VAL A 64 10.08 11.47 -20.27
C VAL A 64 8.61 11.06 -20.11
N GLU A 65 7.89 10.99 -21.22
CA GLU A 65 6.50 10.50 -21.21
C GLU A 65 6.44 9.08 -20.66
N ARG A 66 5.45 8.84 -19.79
CA ARG A 66 5.24 7.53 -19.19
C ARG A 66 4.80 6.54 -20.23
N SER A 67 5.31 5.31 -20.15
CA SER A 67 4.82 4.21 -20.99
C SER A 67 3.39 3.83 -20.58
N ILE A 68 2.64 3.24 -21.50
CA ILE A 68 1.30 2.71 -21.22
C ILE A 68 1.29 1.73 -20.03
N PRO A 69 2.25 0.78 -19.90
CA PRO A 69 2.34 -0.05 -18.71
C PRO A 69 2.50 0.72 -17.40
N ALA A 70 3.29 1.81 -17.40
CA ALA A 70 3.48 2.64 -16.22
C ALA A 70 2.19 3.36 -15.79
N ASP A 71 1.37 3.78 -16.76
CA ASP A 71 0.08 4.41 -16.47
C ASP A 71 -0.94 3.39 -15.92
N ILE A 72 -0.94 2.18 -16.47
CA ILE A 72 -1.72 1.07 -15.93
C ILE A 72 -1.24 0.73 -14.51
N GLY A 73 0.07 0.67 -14.29
CA GLY A 73 0.66 0.42 -12.98
C GLY A 73 0.20 1.40 -11.91
N LEU A 74 0.15 2.69 -12.25
CA LEU A 74 -0.37 3.73 -11.35
C LEU A 74 -1.82 3.47 -10.93
N ARG A 75 -2.67 3.11 -11.89
CA ARG A 75 -4.08 2.80 -11.62
C ARG A 75 -4.22 1.55 -10.76
N LEU A 76 -3.37 0.54 -10.98
CA LEU A 76 -3.34 -0.68 -10.18
C LEU A 76 -2.92 -0.40 -8.73
N VAL A 77 -1.94 0.47 -8.48
CA VAL A 77 -1.56 0.87 -7.12
C VAL A 77 -2.76 1.49 -6.40
N GLY A 78 -3.47 2.42 -7.04
CA GLY A 78 -4.67 3.02 -6.47
C GLY A 78 -5.78 1.99 -6.22
N THR A 79 -6.05 1.12 -7.17
CA THR A 79 -7.06 0.06 -7.06
C THR A 79 -6.73 -0.92 -5.93
N GLY A 80 -5.48 -1.38 -5.86
CA GLY A 80 -5.02 -2.29 -4.81
C GLY A 80 -5.13 -1.67 -3.42
N TYR A 81 -4.83 -0.38 -3.29
CA TYR A 81 -5.00 0.34 -2.03
C TYR A 81 -6.48 0.43 -1.60
N VAL A 82 -7.37 0.73 -2.54
CA VAL A 82 -8.83 0.73 -2.28
C VAL A 82 -9.31 -0.65 -1.85
N ILE A 83 -8.86 -1.72 -2.53
CA ILE A 83 -9.18 -3.11 -2.13
C ILE A 83 -8.72 -3.39 -0.71
N ALA A 84 -7.48 -2.98 -0.34
CA ALA A 84 -6.95 -3.18 1.00
C ALA A 84 -7.76 -2.43 2.07
N ILE A 85 -8.18 -1.19 1.79
CA ILE A 85 -9.04 -0.42 2.70
C ILE A 85 -10.39 -1.11 2.89
N PHE A 86 -11.08 -1.46 1.80
CA PHE A 86 -12.39 -2.09 1.89
C PHE A 86 -12.33 -3.44 2.62
N ALA A 87 -11.32 -4.26 2.31
CA ALA A 87 -11.15 -5.55 2.98
C ALA A 87 -10.79 -5.37 4.46
N GLY A 88 -9.84 -4.49 4.79
CA GLY A 88 -9.42 -4.25 6.16
C GLY A 88 -10.51 -3.63 7.03
N MET A 89 -11.39 -2.84 6.44
CA MET A 89 -12.49 -2.13 7.10
C MET A 89 -13.86 -2.83 6.92
N ALA A 90 -13.91 -4.06 6.38
CA ALA A 90 -15.15 -4.73 6.00
C ALA A 90 -16.14 -4.87 7.16
N ASP A 91 -15.66 -5.15 8.40
CA ASP A 91 -16.52 -5.25 9.59
C ASP A 91 -17.19 -3.91 9.93
N ILE A 92 -16.53 -2.78 9.68
CA ILE A 92 -17.06 -1.45 9.94
C ILE A 92 -18.18 -1.11 8.95
N PHE A 93 -18.02 -1.56 7.71
CA PHE A 93 -19.05 -1.41 6.66
C PHE A 93 -20.19 -2.41 6.80
N GLY A 94 -20.16 -3.29 7.82
CA GLY A 94 -21.17 -4.32 8.02
C GLY A 94 -21.11 -5.48 7.01
N MET A 95 -20.00 -5.60 6.28
CA MET A 95 -19.75 -6.67 5.30
C MET A 95 -18.77 -7.73 5.81
N GLY A 96 -18.39 -7.64 7.09
CA GLY A 96 -17.48 -8.59 7.72
C GLY A 96 -18.13 -9.91 8.10
N SER A 97 -17.30 -10.83 8.58
CA SER A 97 -17.71 -12.18 8.97
C SER A 97 -18.58 -12.22 10.25
N HIS A 98 -18.68 -11.11 10.97
CA HIS A 98 -19.39 -11.01 12.24
C HIS A 98 -20.35 -9.81 12.25
N SER A 99 -21.60 -10.06 12.63
CA SER A 99 -22.60 -9.01 12.79
C SER A 99 -22.36 -8.20 14.08
N LEU A 100 -22.50 -6.87 13.99
CA LEU A 100 -22.55 -5.98 15.15
C LEU A 100 -23.65 -6.49 16.14
N PRO A 101 -23.44 -6.49 17.48
CA PRO A 101 -22.53 -5.62 18.24
C PRO A 101 -21.22 -6.24 18.73
N GLN A 102 -20.70 -7.25 18.07
CA GLN A 102 -19.43 -7.86 18.50
C GLN A 102 -18.24 -6.94 18.14
N VAL A 103 -17.15 -7.07 18.92
CA VAL A 103 -15.92 -6.32 18.69
C VAL A 103 -15.39 -6.61 17.28
N PRO A 104 -15.07 -5.60 16.46
CA PRO A 104 -14.51 -5.82 15.13
C PRO A 104 -13.30 -6.75 15.21
N TYR A 105 -13.38 -7.87 14.52
CA TYR A 105 -12.34 -8.90 14.52
C TYR A 105 -11.77 -9.04 13.09
N PHE A 106 -10.45 -8.93 12.97
CA PHE A 106 -9.77 -9.12 11.68
C PHE A 106 -9.79 -10.62 11.30
N GLY A 107 -10.75 -10.99 10.49
CA GLY A 107 -10.98 -12.37 10.07
C GLY A 107 -10.10 -12.81 8.89
N PRO A 108 -10.07 -14.14 8.58
CA PRO A 108 -9.30 -14.69 7.47
C PRO A 108 -9.68 -14.10 6.10
N LEU A 109 -10.97 -13.80 5.89
CA LEU A 109 -11.45 -13.17 4.65
C LEU A 109 -10.89 -11.76 4.47
N GLN A 110 -10.87 -10.96 5.54
CA GLN A 110 -10.29 -9.62 5.53
C GLN A 110 -8.79 -9.69 5.26
N ALA A 111 -8.07 -10.60 5.91
CA ALA A 111 -6.65 -10.80 5.69
C ALA A 111 -6.35 -11.19 4.23
N THR A 112 -7.16 -12.08 3.64
CA THR A 112 -7.02 -12.46 2.23
C THR A 112 -7.29 -11.27 1.30
N GLY A 113 -8.33 -10.48 1.56
CA GLY A 113 -8.64 -9.28 0.77
C GLY A 113 -7.55 -8.22 0.83
N VAL A 114 -6.98 -7.98 2.02
CA VAL A 114 -5.84 -7.07 2.20
C VAL A 114 -4.62 -7.59 1.44
N LEU A 115 -4.31 -8.88 1.54
CA LEU A 115 -3.21 -9.51 0.81
C LEU A 115 -3.37 -9.37 -0.71
N ILE A 116 -4.57 -9.57 -1.23
CA ILE A 116 -4.86 -9.35 -2.67
C ILE A 116 -4.57 -7.89 -3.03
N GLY A 117 -5.03 -6.93 -2.22
CA GLY A 117 -4.76 -5.50 -2.42
C GLY A 117 -3.25 -5.20 -2.47
N GLU A 118 -2.47 -5.77 -1.55
CA GLU A 118 -1.01 -5.61 -1.51
C GLU A 118 -0.30 -6.21 -2.73
N ILE A 119 -0.74 -7.39 -3.19
CA ILE A 119 -0.21 -8.01 -4.42
C ILE A 119 -0.49 -7.12 -5.63
N VAL A 120 -1.69 -6.55 -5.75
CA VAL A 120 -2.05 -5.63 -6.82
C VAL A 120 -1.21 -4.36 -6.77
N ILE A 121 -0.94 -3.80 -5.57
CA ILE A 121 -0.05 -2.66 -5.37
C ILE A 121 1.38 -3.00 -5.84
N ALA A 122 1.91 -4.13 -5.40
CA ALA A 122 3.26 -4.57 -5.76
C ALA A 122 3.41 -4.75 -7.27
N PHE A 123 2.42 -5.37 -7.93
CA PHE A 123 2.40 -5.51 -9.37
C PHE A 123 2.28 -4.15 -10.08
N GLY A 124 1.46 -3.25 -9.54
CA GLY A 124 1.36 -1.88 -10.05
C GLY A 124 2.69 -1.14 -10.00
N PHE A 125 3.44 -1.22 -8.89
CA PHE A 125 4.77 -0.64 -8.79
C PHE A 125 5.77 -1.26 -9.75
N LEU A 126 5.72 -2.57 -9.96
CA LEU A 126 6.57 -3.27 -10.92
C LEU A 126 6.38 -2.73 -12.33
N LEU A 127 5.14 -2.48 -12.76
CA LEU A 127 4.82 -1.89 -14.06
C LEU A 127 5.28 -0.43 -14.19
N MET A 128 5.39 0.29 -13.08
CA MET A 128 5.86 1.69 -13.08
C MET A 128 7.37 1.83 -13.21
N VAL A 129 8.15 0.75 -13.06
CA VAL A 129 9.61 0.80 -13.19
C VAL A 129 9.99 1.06 -14.66
N PRO A 130 10.86 2.07 -14.95
CA PRO A 130 11.23 2.43 -16.31
C PRO A 130 12.26 1.47 -16.91
N PHE A 131 11.87 0.22 -17.20
CA PHE A 131 12.77 -0.79 -17.77
C PHE A 131 13.30 -0.44 -19.18
N ARG A 132 12.67 0.50 -19.89
CA ARG A 132 13.01 0.86 -21.29
C ARG A 132 13.36 2.33 -21.51
N ALA A 133 13.40 3.16 -20.50
CA ALA A 133 13.68 4.58 -20.65
C ALA A 133 15.10 4.85 -21.19
N ASP A 134 16.05 3.96 -20.95
CA ASP A 134 17.43 4.11 -21.41
C ASP A 134 17.63 3.84 -22.89
N GLN A 135 16.73 3.09 -23.55
CA GLN A 135 16.87 2.77 -24.98
C GLN A 135 16.41 3.91 -25.90
N GLN A 136 15.53 4.79 -25.44
CA GLN A 136 15.05 5.92 -26.24
C GLN A 136 15.94 7.16 -26.10
N ALA A 137 16.70 7.29 -25.03
CA ALA A 137 17.66 8.38 -24.84
C ALA A 137 18.91 8.23 -25.73
N GLY A 138 19.22 7.04 -26.22
CA GLY A 138 20.36 6.76 -27.09
C GLY A 138 20.09 6.91 -28.60
N GLN A 139 18.85 7.20 -29.01
CA GLN A 139 18.47 7.33 -30.43
C GLN A 139 18.20 8.78 -30.89
N LYS A 140 18.54 9.76 -30.09
CA LYS A 140 18.60 11.17 -30.47
C LYS A 140 20.07 11.67 -30.43
#